data_56d2c121eab597ad07fbd37b844e9f60
#
_entry.id   56d2c121eab597ad07fbd37b844e9f60
#
_cell.length_a   1.000
_cell.length_b   1.000
_cell.length_c   1.000
_cell.angle_alpha   90.00
_cell.angle_beta   90.00
_cell.angle_gamma   90.00
#
_symmetry.space_group_name_H-M   'P 1'
#
loop_
_entity.id
_entity.type
_entity.pdbx_description
1 polymer ?
#
loop_
_entity_poly.entity_id
_entity_poly.type
_entity_poly.pdbx_seq_one_letter_code
_entity_poly.pdbx_strand_id
1 'polypeptide(L)'
;MNIERFGVEEWMDKYESDAKYNITDTCARPMTLKELFALAGEDREDFVEALFEKEQFYGSIYGLASLKEEIAGLYETITPDDILTQHGATGGNQHVLFSLVRPGDRVVAFSPSYQQFYSTPRALGANVTVLKLRRSNGFLPDLDELRKAASRGLRLICINNPNNPTGSLIPEDMMKEIVEIARSSGAYILCDEVYAGVSIEGAACPSIADLYERGIATGS
;
A
#
# COMPACT_ATOMS: atom_id res chain seq x y z
N MET A 1 -17.89 -8.98 13.55
CA MET A 1 -16.88 -8.93 12.49
C MET A 1 -15.95 -10.13 12.66
N ASN A 2 -15.73 -10.92 11.60
CA ASN A 2 -14.81 -12.06 11.63
C ASN A 2 -13.83 -11.85 10.46
N ILE A 3 -12.58 -11.54 10.77
CA ILE A 3 -11.51 -11.38 9.77
C ILE A 3 -10.89 -12.74 9.54
N GLU A 4 -10.80 -13.15 8.27
CA GLU A 4 -10.10 -14.37 7.87
C GLU A 4 -8.62 -14.27 8.27
N ARG A 5 -8.07 -15.36 8.81
CA ARG A 5 -6.65 -15.40 9.17
C ARG A 5 -5.76 -15.18 7.96
N PHE A 6 -4.66 -14.47 8.16
CA PHE A 6 -3.66 -14.25 7.13
C PHE A 6 -2.81 -15.49 6.96
N GLY A 7 -3.13 -16.30 5.98
CA GLY A 7 -2.47 -17.59 5.77
C GLY A 7 -0.98 -17.49 5.48
N VAL A 8 -0.54 -16.44 4.81
CA VAL A 8 0.90 -16.20 4.53
C VAL A 8 1.64 -15.85 5.81
N GLU A 9 1.10 -14.92 6.63
CA GLU A 9 1.71 -14.50 7.89
C GLU A 9 1.81 -15.69 8.87
N GLU A 10 0.76 -16.49 9.01
CA GLU A 10 0.78 -17.69 9.86
C GLU A 10 1.83 -18.73 9.35
N TRP A 11 2.01 -18.81 8.04
CA TRP A 11 3.00 -19.69 7.46
C TRP A 11 4.42 -19.17 7.70
N MET A 12 4.66 -17.87 7.54
CA MET A 12 5.94 -17.22 7.81
C MET A 12 6.32 -17.36 9.28
N ASP A 13 5.43 -17.02 10.22
CA ASP A 13 5.66 -17.17 11.65
C ASP A 13 6.11 -18.58 12.05
N LYS A 14 5.59 -19.58 11.34
CA LYS A 14 5.89 -20.99 11.65
C LYS A 14 7.21 -21.49 11.06
N TYR A 15 7.63 -20.98 9.90
CA TYR A 15 8.69 -21.62 9.12
C TYR A 15 9.87 -20.71 8.81
N GLU A 16 9.72 -19.41 8.90
CA GLU A 16 10.74 -18.44 8.46
C GLU A 16 12.01 -18.55 9.29
N SER A 17 11.88 -18.61 10.62
CA SER A 17 13.01 -18.65 11.54
C SER A 17 13.88 -19.92 11.41
N ASP A 18 13.28 -21.01 10.95
CA ASP A 18 13.96 -22.31 10.81
C ASP A 18 14.55 -22.52 9.41
N ALA A 19 14.27 -21.62 8.48
CA ALA A 19 14.73 -21.73 7.11
C ALA A 19 16.24 -21.43 6.99
N LYS A 20 17.02 -22.42 6.56
CA LYS A 20 18.45 -22.21 6.26
C LYS A 20 18.66 -21.19 5.13
N TYR A 21 17.76 -21.16 4.16
CA TYR A 21 17.74 -20.22 3.05
C TYR A 21 16.31 -19.70 2.89
N ASN A 22 16.07 -18.48 3.33
CA ASN A 22 14.80 -17.82 3.10
C ASN A 22 14.80 -17.20 1.69
N ILE A 23 13.98 -17.77 0.80
CA ILE A 23 13.78 -17.29 -0.58
C ILE A 23 12.35 -16.78 -0.80
N THR A 24 11.57 -16.65 0.27
CA THR A 24 10.16 -16.25 0.24
C THR A 24 9.95 -14.83 0.73
N ASP A 25 10.98 -14.26 1.34
CA ASP A 25 10.94 -12.89 1.85
C ASP A 25 10.81 -11.89 0.68
N THR A 26 9.88 -10.97 0.83
CA THR A 26 9.63 -9.88 -0.13
C THR A 26 10.16 -8.53 0.39
N CYS A 27 10.79 -8.52 1.56
CA CYS A 27 11.32 -7.32 2.18
C CYS A 27 12.68 -6.92 1.61
N ALA A 28 12.95 -5.64 1.53
CA ALA A 28 14.31 -5.15 1.33
C ALA A 28 15.18 -5.52 2.56
N ARG A 29 16.49 -5.71 2.35
CA ARG A 29 17.41 -5.98 3.46
C ARG A 29 17.31 -4.87 4.52
N PRO A 30 16.96 -5.20 5.76
CA PRO A 30 16.90 -4.19 6.82
C PRO A 30 18.30 -3.62 7.11
N MET A 31 18.35 -2.32 7.30
CA MET A 31 19.57 -1.63 7.71
C MET A 31 19.69 -1.63 9.24
N THR A 32 20.91 -1.71 9.74
CA THR A 32 21.20 -1.39 11.14
C THR A 32 21.10 0.12 11.36
N LEU A 33 20.85 0.54 12.59
CA LEU A 33 20.90 1.98 12.92
C LEU A 33 22.27 2.59 12.57
N LYS A 34 23.36 1.84 12.74
CA LYS A 34 24.70 2.30 12.37
C LYS A 34 24.82 2.60 10.87
N GLU A 35 24.26 1.73 10.02
CA GLU A 35 24.24 1.95 8.57
C GLU A 35 23.36 3.15 8.22
N LEU A 36 22.22 3.31 8.89
CA LEU A 36 21.33 4.44 8.68
C LEU A 36 21.99 5.78 9.05
N PHE A 37 22.64 5.88 10.22
CA PHE A 37 23.37 7.09 10.62
C PHE A 37 24.51 7.42 9.64
N ALA A 38 25.26 6.40 9.20
CA ALA A 38 26.32 6.60 8.22
C ALA A 38 25.77 7.11 6.87
N LEU A 39 24.62 6.62 6.46
CA LEU A 39 23.95 7.06 5.22
C LEU A 39 23.40 8.50 5.34
N ALA A 40 22.81 8.82 6.49
CA ALA A 40 22.28 10.17 6.75
C ALA A 40 23.36 11.23 7.00
N GLY A 41 24.59 10.81 7.30
CA GLY A 41 25.67 11.73 7.69
C GLY A 41 25.48 12.34 9.08
N GLU A 42 24.66 11.69 9.92
CA GLU A 42 24.31 12.14 11.26
C GLU A 42 25.25 11.57 12.32
N ASP A 43 25.55 12.36 13.36
CA ASP A 43 26.30 11.87 14.52
C ASP A 43 25.37 11.14 15.48
N ARG A 44 25.78 9.93 15.87
CA ARG A 44 25.00 9.11 16.78
C ARG A 44 24.94 9.72 18.19
N GLU A 45 26.04 10.32 18.66
CA GLU A 45 26.14 10.83 20.03
C GLU A 45 25.25 12.06 20.18
N ASP A 46 25.27 12.96 19.20
CA ASP A 46 24.40 14.14 19.15
C ASP A 46 22.93 13.75 19.12
N PHE A 47 22.57 12.72 18.32
CA PHE A 47 21.20 12.21 18.27
C PHE A 47 20.74 11.63 19.60
N VAL A 48 21.58 10.82 20.24
CA VAL A 48 21.26 10.19 21.53
C VAL A 48 21.09 11.25 22.60
N GLU A 49 21.98 12.25 22.67
CA GLU A 49 21.87 13.36 23.60
C GLU A 49 20.54 14.10 23.43
N ALA A 50 20.22 14.49 22.18
CA ALA A 50 18.96 15.17 21.86
C ALA A 50 17.73 14.34 22.22
N LEU A 51 17.80 13.01 22.06
CA LEU A 51 16.71 12.10 22.42
C LEU A 51 16.51 12.02 23.95
N PHE A 52 17.60 12.00 24.73
CA PHE A 52 17.53 11.96 26.20
C PHE A 52 17.03 13.27 26.81
N GLU A 53 17.36 14.41 26.20
CA GLU A 53 16.89 15.74 26.64
C GLU A 53 15.42 16.01 26.22
N LYS A 54 14.91 15.25 25.29
CA LYS A 54 13.55 15.44 24.78
C LYS A 54 12.48 14.95 25.73
N GLU A 55 11.58 15.84 26.13
CA GLU A 55 10.38 15.44 26.89
C GLU A 55 9.55 14.43 26.09
N GLN A 56 9.21 13.31 26.74
CA GLN A 56 8.38 12.26 26.16
C GLN A 56 6.90 12.62 26.31
N PHE A 57 6.40 13.45 25.41
CA PHE A 57 5.02 13.90 25.38
C PHE A 57 4.30 13.38 24.12
N TYR A 58 3.00 13.67 24.04
CA TYR A 58 2.23 13.33 22.84
C TYR A 58 2.83 14.00 21.59
N GLY A 59 2.99 13.22 20.53
CA GLY A 59 3.36 13.76 19.23
C GLY A 59 2.19 14.44 18.50
N SER A 60 2.43 14.86 17.28
CA SER A 60 1.37 15.38 16.41
C SER A 60 0.36 14.28 16.07
N ILE A 61 -0.94 14.59 16.20
CA ILE A 61 -2.04 13.66 15.92
C ILE A 61 -2.02 13.21 14.43
N TYR A 62 -1.65 14.10 13.52
CA TYR A 62 -1.64 13.84 12.07
C TYR A 62 -0.26 13.43 11.53
N GLY A 63 0.73 13.27 12.42
CA GLY A 63 2.11 12.99 12.05
C GLY A 63 3.02 14.21 12.19
N LEU A 64 4.31 13.93 12.27
CA LEU A 64 5.34 14.96 12.41
C LEU A 64 5.41 15.81 11.13
N ALA A 65 5.39 17.14 11.27
CA ALA A 65 5.35 18.05 10.13
C ALA A 65 6.53 17.84 9.17
N SER A 66 7.76 17.76 9.70
CA SER A 66 8.95 17.51 8.89
C SER A 66 8.89 16.17 8.11
N LEU A 67 8.37 15.10 8.76
CA LEU A 67 8.19 13.83 8.06
C LEU A 67 7.15 13.93 6.93
N LYS A 68 6.07 14.66 7.15
CA LYS A 68 5.04 14.88 6.12
C LYS A 68 5.56 15.72 4.95
N GLU A 69 6.44 16.70 5.21
CA GLU A 69 7.11 17.51 4.20
C GLU A 69 8.02 16.63 3.31
N GLU A 70 8.83 15.76 3.93
CA GLU A 70 9.69 14.82 3.19
C GLU A 70 8.87 13.81 2.38
N ILE A 71 7.80 13.27 2.95
CA ILE A 71 6.90 12.36 2.23
C ILE A 71 6.24 13.08 1.05
N ALA A 72 5.78 14.32 1.22
CA ALA A 72 5.17 15.11 0.14
C ALA A 72 6.14 15.29 -1.04
N GLY A 73 7.44 15.43 -0.77
CA GLY A 73 8.48 15.51 -1.79
C GLY A 73 8.64 14.27 -2.67
N LEU A 74 8.01 13.15 -2.32
CA LEU A 74 7.98 11.93 -3.15
C LEU A 74 6.88 11.94 -4.22
N TYR A 75 5.97 12.93 -4.18
CA TYR A 75 4.81 13.05 -5.05
C TYR A 75 4.88 14.34 -5.87
N GLU A 76 4.12 14.41 -6.96
CA GLU A 76 4.07 15.60 -7.82
C GLU A 76 3.04 16.64 -7.37
N THR A 77 1.90 16.17 -6.84
CA THR A 77 0.73 17.03 -6.56
C THR A 77 0.31 17.05 -5.10
N ILE A 78 0.88 16.17 -4.28
CA ILE A 78 0.51 15.98 -2.87
C ILE A 78 1.21 17.01 -1.99
N THR A 79 0.47 17.57 -1.04
CA THR A 79 0.98 18.49 -0.03
C THR A 79 1.05 17.81 1.34
N PRO A 80 1.79 18.37 2.32
CA PRO A 80 1.81 17.82 3.68
C PRO A 80 0.42 17.68 4.32
N ASP A 81 -0.56 18.47 3.92
CA ASP A 81 -1.93 18.40 4.45
C ASP A 81 -2.70 17.18 3.96
N ASP A 82 -2.28 16.60 2.83
CA ASP A 82 -2.88 15.39 2.25
C ASP A 82 -2.31 14.11 2.87
N ILE A 83 -1.32 14.22 3.78
CA ILE A 83 -0.59 13.08 4.35
C ILE A 83 -1.02 12.81 5.80
N LEU A 84 -1.30 11.55 6.08
CA LEU A 84 -1.55 11.02 7.42
C LEU A 84 -0.55 9.89 7.71
N THR A 85 0.24 10.04 8.77
CA THR A 85 1.19 8.99 9.16
C THR A 85 0.49 7.89 9.95
N GLN A 86 0.90 6.64 9.70
CA GLN A 86 0.33 5.43 10.28
C GLN A 86 1.42 4.42 10.65
N HIS A 87 1.04 3.32 11.28
CA HIS A 87 1.96 2.22 11.59
C HIS A 87 2.05 1.26 10.39
N GLY A 88 2.97 1.57 9.47
CA GLY A 88 3.19 0.80 8.25
C GLY A 88 2.05 0.89 7.23
N ALA A 89 2.29 0.44 6.00
CA ALA A 89 1.29 0.45 4.93
C ALA A 89 0.04 -0.37 5.30
N THR A 90 0.19 -1.49 6.01
CA THR A 90 -0.94 -2.30 6.49
C THR A 90 -1.88 -1.51 7.41
N GLY A 91 -1.33 -0.66 8.30
CA GLY A 91 -2.12 0.25 9.13
C GLY A 91 -2.84 1.30 8.31
N GLY A 92 -2.16 1.89 7.31
CA GLY A 92 -2.76 2.81 6.35
C GLY A 92 -3.91 2.18 5.59
N ASN A 93 -3.69 1.01 4.98
CA ASN A 93 -4.73 0.23 4.30
C ASN A 93 -5.94 -0.01 5.19
N GLN A 94 -5.71 -0.42 6.44
CA GLN A 94 -6.79 -0.68 7.38
C GLN A 94 -7.62 0.58 7.66
N HIS A 95 -6.98 1.73 7.88
CA HIS A 95 -7.69 2.99 8.11
C HIS A 95 -8.56 3.38 6.91
N VAL A 96 -8.02 3.25 5.69
CA VAL A 96 -8.79 3.52 4.47
C VAL A 96 -9.99 2.60 4.36
N LEU A 97 -9.79 1.29 4.54
CA LEU A 97 -10.86 0.31 4.46
C LEU A 97 -11.96 0.55 5.50
N PHE A 98 -11.59 0.83 6.76
CA PHE A 98 -12.55 1.14 7.83
C PHE A 98 -13.27 2.48 7.63
N SER A 99 -12.62 3.45 7.00
CA SER A 99 -13.18 4.76 6.73
C SER A 99 -14.17 4.74 5.57
N LEU A 100 -13.85 4.01 4.50
CA LEU A 100 -14.60 4.06 3.25
C LEU A 100 -15.63 2.94 3.07
N VAL A 101 -15.37 1.75 3.62
CA VAL A 101 -16.19 0.56 3.34
C VAL A 101 -17.30 0.40 4.38
N ARG A 102 -18.51 0.16 3.91
CA ARG A 102 -19.71 -0.12 4.72
C ARG A 102 -20.33 -1.46 4.32
N PRO A 103 -21.13 -2.11 5.19
CA PRO A 103 -21.88 -3.30 4.81
C PRO A 103 -22.71 -3.07 3.56
N GLY A 104 -22.61 -4.00 2.61
CA GLY A 104 -23.29 -3.93 1.32
C GLY A 104 -22.56 -3.18 0.22
N ASP A 105 -21.51 -2.42 0.55
CA ASP A 105 -20.66 -1.76 -0.46
C ASP A 105 -20.03 -2.79 -1.41
N ARG A 106 -19.79 -2.35 -2.63
CA ARG A 106 -19.12 -3.16 -3.64
C ARG A 106 -17.64 -2.79 -3.70
N VAL A 107 -16.79 -3.78 -3.58
CA VAL A 107 -15.33 -3.63 -3.63
C VAL A 107 -14.76 -4.58 -4.67
N VAL A 108 -13.80 -4.10 -5.47
CA VAL A 108 -13.00 -4.93 -6.36
C VAL A 108 -11.60 -5.05 -5.78
N ALA A 109 -11.08 -6.26 -5.75
CA ALA A 109 -9.71 -6.58 -5.40
C ALA A 109 -9.14 -7.59 -6.39
N PHE A 110 -7.84 -7.84 -6.32
CA PHE A 110 -7.14 -8.75 -7.23
C PHE A 110 -6.51 -9.91 -6.46
N SER A 111 -6.26 -11.04 -7.14
CA SER A 111 -5.55 -12.21 -6.59
C SER A 111 -4.72 -12.88 -7.71
N PRO A 112 -3.47 -13.30 -7.44
CA PRO A 112 -2.76 -13.18 -6.15
C PRO A 112 -2.38 -11.72 -5.83
N SER A 113 -2.64 -11.30 -4.61
CA SER A 113 -2.26 -10.01 -4.06
C SER A 113 -2.36 -10.05 -2.52
N TYR A 114 -2.06 -8.94 -1.85
CA TYR A 114 -2.09 -8.89 -0.40
C TYR A 114 -3.50 -9.17 0.15
N GLN A 115 -3.60 -10.14 1.05
CA GLN A 115 -4.88 -10.70 1.52
C GLN A 115 -5.81 -9.65 2.14
N GLN A 116 -5.26 -8.61 2.75
CA GLN A 116 -6.01 -7.54 3.40
C GLN A 116 -7.05 -6.90 2.47
N PHE A 117 -6.76 -6.80 1.17
CA PHE A 117 -7.62 -6.12 0.19
C PHE A 117 -8.94 -6.82 -0.09
N TYR A 118 -9.05 -8.09 0.22
CA TYR A 118 -10.31 -8.81 0.07
C TYR A 118 -10.87 -9.37 1.38
N SER A 119 -10.01 -9.73 2.35
CA SER A 119 -10.47 -10.29 3.62
C SER A 119 -11.08 -9.22 4.54
N THR A 120 -10.45 -8.05 4.65
CA THR A 120 -10.96 -6.96 5.50
C THR A 120 -12.27 -6.37 4.99
N PRO A 121 -12.44 -6.02 3.70
CA PRO A 121 -13.75 -5.58 3.21
C PRO A 121 -14.86 -6.62 3.38
N ARG A 122 -14.57 -7.93 3.19
CA ARG A 122 -15.54 -8.99 3.48
C ARG A 122 -15.95 -8.99 4.95
N ALA A 123 -14.99 -8.87 5.86
CA ALA A 123 -15.26 -8.80 7.30
C ALA A 123 -16.08 -7.58 7.70
N LEU A 124 -15.98 -6.47 6.95
CA LEU A 124 -16.80 -5.27 7.09
C LEU A 124 -18.20 -5.43 6.46
N GLY A 125 -18.49 -6.57 5.83
CA GLY A 125 -19.79 -6.85 5.20
C GLY A 125 -19.93 -6.35 3.76
N ALA A 126 -18.83 -6.02 3.10
CA ALA A 126 -18.85 -5.63 1.69
C ALA A 126 -19.01 -6.84 0.75
N ASN A 127 -19.56 -6.57 -0.43
CA ASN A 127 -19.61 -7.49 -1.55
C ASN A 127 -18.32 -7.38 -2.36
N VAL A 128 -17.37 -8.29 -2.11
CA VAL A 128 -16.03 -8.24 -2.71
C VAL A 128 -15.97 -9.12 -3.95
N THR A 129 -15.71 -8.51 -5.10
CA THR A 129 -15.35 -9.21 -6.33
C THR A 129 -13.84 -9.31 -6.42
N VAL A 130 -13.30 -10.53 -6.49
CA VAL A 130 -11.86 -10.77 -6.63
C VAL A 130 -11.56 -11.18 -8.06
N LEU A 131 -10.84 -10.33 -8.78
CA LEU A 131 -10.40 -10.58 -10.15
C LEU A 131 -9.04 -11.30 -10.15
N LYS A 132 -8.86 -12.25 -11.09
CA LYS A 132 -7.64 -13.06 -11.14
C LYS A 132 -6.57 -12.37 -11.97
N LEU A 133 -5.39 -12.16 -11.38
CA LEU A 133 -4.18 -11.85 -12.11
C LEU A 133 -3.61 -13.16 -12.70
N ARG A 134 -3.40 -13.18 -14.01
CA ARG A 134 -2.99 -14.41 -14.72
C ARG A 134 -1.58 -14.29 -15.27
N ARG A 135 -0.82 -15.38 -15.17
CA ARG A 135 0.53 -15.46 -15.75
C ARG A 135 0.53 -15.16 -17.25
N SER A 136 -0.49 -15.60 -17.95
CA SER A 136 -0.65 -15.34 -19.41
C SER A 136 -0.75 -13.86 -19.75
N ASN A 137 -1.10 -13.01 -18.79
CA ASN A 137 -1.18 -11.54 -18.91
C ASN A 137 -0.12 -10.84 -18.06
N GLY A 138 1.03 -11.48 -17.78
CA GLY A 138 2.08 -10.89 -16.94
C GLY A 138 1.65 -10.55 -15.50
N PHE A 139 0.58 -11.18 -15.01
CA PHE A 139 -0.08 -10.86 -13.75
C PHE A 139 -0.59 -9.41 -13.65
N LEU A 140 -0.89 -8.79 -14.79
CA LEU A 140 -1.54 -7.49 -14.85
C LEU A 140 -3.08 -7.63 -14.76
N PRO A 141 -3.79 -6.58 -14.31
CA PRO A 141 -5.25 -6.55 -14.36
C PRO A 141 -5.81 -6.74 -15.78
N ASP A 142 -6.88 -7.51 -15.87
CA ASP A 142 -7.68 -7.56 -17.09
C ASP A 142 -8.70 -6.42 -17.05
N LEU A 143 -8.50 -5.43 -17.91
CA LEU A 143 -9.34 -4.23 -17.93
C LEU A 143 -10.78 -4.50 -18.33
N ASP A 144 -11.05 -5.53 -19.16
CA ASP A 144 -12.41 -5.88 -19.53
C ASP A 144 -13.15 -6.57 -18.39
N GLU A 145 -12.45 -7.43 -17.61
CA GLU A 145 -13.01 -7.97 -16.38
C GLU A 145 -13.25 -6.86 -15.35
N LEU A 146 -12.33 -5.89 -15.23
CA LEU A 146 -12.49 -4.75 -14.33
C LEU A 146 -13.67 -3.86 -14.75
N ARG A 147 -13.81 -3.53 -16.03
CA ARG A 147 -14.96 -2.75 -16.54
C ARG A 147 -16.29 -3.45 -16.25
N LYS A 148 -16.36 -4.78 -16.42
CA LYS A 148 -17.56 -5.56 -16.08
C LYS A 148 -17.88 -5.55 -14.59
N ALA A 149 -16.84 -5.60 -13.75
CA ALA A 149 -16.99 -5.53 -12.29
C ALA A 149 -17.32 -4.11 -11.80
N ALA A 150 -16.82 -3.08 -12.47
CA ALA A 150 -16.98 -1.66 -12.13
C ALA A 150 -18.31 -1.10 -12.62
N SER A 151 -19.43 -1.67 -12.20
CA SER A 151 -20.75 -1.08 -12.47
C SER A 151 -21.04 0.10 -11.53
N ARG A 152 -22.12 0.87 -11.79
CA ARG A 152 -22.56 1.96 -10.92
C ARG A 152 -22.65 1.52 -9.46
N GLY A 153 -22.14 2.35 -8.55
CA GLY A 153 -22.13 2.08 -7.12
C GLY A 153 -20.95 1.22 -6.65
N LEU A 154 -19.90 1.06 -7.47
CA LEU A 154 -18.63 0.55 -6.97
C LEU A 154 -18.04 1.55 -5.98
N ARG A 155 -17.67 1.08 -4.81
CA ARG A 155 -17.13 1.93 -3.73
C ARG A 155 -15.63 2.06 -3.82
N LEU A 156 -14.93 0.94 -4.07
CA LEU A 156 -13.48 0.90 -3.95
C LEU A 156 -12.86 -0.14 -4.88
N ILE A 157 -11.73 0.20 -5.47
CA ILE A 157 -10.80 -0.71 -6.14
C ILE A 157 -9.55 -0.77 -5.28
N CYS A 158 -9.13 -1.98 -4.88
CA CYS A 158 -7.89 -2.20 -4.11
C CYS A 158 -6.81 -2.78 -5.02
N ILE A 159 -5.67 -2.12 -5.08
CA ILE A 159 -4.51 -2.47 -5.90
C ILE A 159 -3.27 -2.53 -5.01
N ASN A 160 -2.31 -3.39 -5.35
CA ASN A 160 -0.94 -3.32 -4.84
C ASN A 160 -0.02 -3.16 -6.05
N ASN A 161 0.75 -2.09 -6.10
CA ASN A 161 1.58 -1.75 -7.26
C ASN A 161 2.91 -1.09 -6.85
N PRO A 162 4.04 -1.76 -7.03
CA PRO A 162 4.23 -3.13 -7.55
C PRO A 162 3.54 -4.21 -6.72
N ASN A 163 3.10 -5.31 -7.37
CA ASN A 163 2.25 -6.31 -6.73
C ASN A 163 3.04 -7.37 -5.94
N ASN A 164 2.69 -7.59 -4.71
CA ASN A 164 3.10 -8.75 -3.93
C ASN A 164 2.06 -9.89 -4.12
N PRO A 165 2.45 -11.13 -4.52
CA PRO A 165 3.82 -11.64 -4.61
C PRO A 165 4.40 -11.68 -6.03
N THR A 166 3.72 -11.16 -7.05
CA THR A 166 4.08 -11.41 -8.46
C THR A 166 5.21 -10.53 -8.97
N GLY A 167 5.50 -9.40 -8.31
CA GLY A 167 6.45 -8.40 -8.75
C GLY A 167 5.99 -7.64 -10.02
N SER A 168 4.75 -7.84 -10.46
CA SER A 168 4.25 -7.12 -11.63
C SER A 168 4.05 -5.63 -11.31
N LEU A 169 4.46 -4.80 -12.25
CA LEU A 169 4.27 -3.35 -12.22
C LEU A 169 3.23 -2.98 -13.28
N ILE A 170 2.15 -2.33 -12.85
CA ILE A 170 1.13 -1.81 -13.76
C ILE A 170 1.73 -0.61 -14.50
N PRO A 171 1.77 -0.62 -15.85
CA PRO A 171 2.25 0.52 -16.63
C PRO A 171 1.36 1.75 -16.44
N GLU A 172 1.93 2.94 -16.62
CA GLU A 172 1.23 4.21 -16.43
C GLU A 172 -0.03 4.34 -17.29
N ASP A 173 0.04 3.94 -18.55
CA ASP A 173 -1.10 3.97 -19.49
C ASP A 173 -2.24 3.07 -19.01
N MET A 174 -1.93 1.87 -18.53
CA MET A 174 -2.92 0.97 -17.94
C MET A 174 -3.48 1.53 -16.63
N MET A 175 -2.66 2.15 -15.78
CA MET A 175 -3.13 2.78 -14.55
C MET A 175 -4.09 3.93 -14.86
N LYS A 176 -3.82 4.73 -15.90
CA LYS A 176 -4.74 5.77 -16.38
C LYS A 176 -6.09 5.19 -16.83
N GLU A 177 -6.08 4.04 -17.52
CA GLU A 177 -7.33 3.36 -17.87
C GLU A 177 -8.10 2.85 -16.62
N ILE A 178 -7.40 2.35 -15.63
CA ILE A 178 -8.01 1.95 -14.34
C ILE A 178 -8.65 3.17 -13.66
N VAL A 179 -7.97 4.31 -13.68
CA VAL A 179 -8.50 5.59 -13.16
C VAL A 179 -9.80 5.98 -13.88
N GLU A 180 -9.83 5.89 -15.22
CA GLU A 180 -11.06 6.22 -15.96
C GLU A 180 -12.22 5.25 -15.64
N ILE A 181 -11.93 3.97 -15.42
CA ILE A 181 -12.92 2.99 -14.97
C ILE A 181 -13.45 3.37 -13.57
N ALA A 182 -12.57 3.71 -12.64
CA ALA A 182 -12.93 4.15 -11.30
C ALA A 182 -13.77 5.45 -11.36
N ARG A 183 -13.35 6.43 -12.14
CA ARG A 183 -14.03 7.72 -12.31
C ARG A 183 -15.44 7.53 -12.85
N SER A 184 -15.62 6.68 -13.86
CA SER A 184 -16.94 6.40 -14.45
C SER A 184 -17.91 5.73 -13.48
N SER A 185 -17.41 4.94 -12.53
CA SER A 185 -18.20 4.28 -11.49
C SER A 185 -18.35 5.10 -10.21
N GLY A 186 -17.55 6.16 -10.04
CA GLY A 186 -17.47 6.99 -8.83
C GLY A 186 -16.70 6.34 -7.69
N ALA A 187 -15.90 5.31 -7.99
CA ALA A 187 -15.13 4.57 -7.00
C ALA A 187 -13.89 5.32 -6.52
N TYR A 188 -13.45 5.02 -5.31
CA TYR A 188 -12.08 5.30 -4.86
C TYR A 188 -11.11 4.23 -5.38
N ILE A 189 -9.83 4.56 -5.44
CA ILE A 189 -8.75 3.59 -5.63
C ILE A 189 -7.86 3.64 -4.40
N LEU A 190 -7.69 2.51 -3.73
CA LEU A 190 -6.64 2.28 -2.73
C LEU A 190 -5.50 1.53 -3.43
N CYS A 191 -4.35 2.16 -3.53
CA CYS A 191 -3.14 1.56 -4.06
C CYS A 191 -2.09 1.44 -2.96
N ASP A 192 -1.74 0.22 -2.62
CA ASP A 192 -0.59 -0.04 -1.77
C ASP A 192 0.68 0.03 -2.63
N GLU A 193 1.48 1.05 -2.36
CA GLU A 193 2.69 1.38 -3.11
C GLU A 193 3.95 1.09 -2.28
N VAL A 194 3.87 0.20 -1.29
CA VAL A 194 4.98 -0.13 -0.38
C VAL A 194 6.26 -0.56 -1.11
N TYR A 195 6.13 -1.08 -2.33
CA TYR A 195 7.27 -1.46 -3.19
C TYR A 195 7.64 -0.39 -4.23
N ALA A 196 7.06 0.80 -4.17
CA ALA A 196 7.47 1.90 -5.03
C ALA A 196 8.97 2.21 -4.82
N GLY A 197 9.70 2.41 -5.91
CA GLY A 197 11.14 2.63 -5.86
C GLY A 197 12.02 1.37 -5.73
N VAL A 198 11.45 0.18 -5.56
CA VAL A 198 12.19 -1.10 -5.51
C VAL A 198 12.28 -1.76 -6.90
N SER A 199 12.13 -1.01 -7.97
CA SER A 199 12.24 -1.54 -9.34
C SER A 199 13.68 -1.85 -9.72
N ILE A 200 13.92 -3.07 -10.25
CA ILE A 200 15.24 -3.51 -10.71
C ILE A 200 15.69 -2.78 -11.99
N GLU A 201 14.76 -2.37 -12.83
CA GLU A 201 15.03 -1.76 -14.15
C GLU A 201 14.80 -0.24 -14.18
N GLY A 202 14.56 0.38 -13.02
CA GLY A 202 14.22 1.81 -12.93
C GLY A 202 12.84 2.16 -13.51
N ALA A 203 12.03 1.16 -13.85
CA ALA A 203 10.66 1.40 -14.24
C ALA A 203 9.87 1.98 -13.06
N ALA A 204 9.14 3.04 -13.30
CA ALA A 204 8.29 3.68 -12.31
C ALA A 204 6.86 3.77 -12.85
N CYS A 205 5.90 3.71 -11.96
CA CYS A 205 4.52 4.11 -12.23
C CYS A 205 4.24 5.34 -11.35
N PRO A 206 3.65 6.40 -11.88
CA PRO A 206 3.20 7.51 -11.06
C PRO A 206 2.28 7.03 -9.96
N SER A 207 2.35 7.68 -8.79
CA SER A 207 1.46 7.34 -7.68
C SER A 207 0.00 7.54 -8.07
N ILE A 208 -0.86 6.68 -7.56
CA ILE A 208 -2.32 6.85 -7.74
C ILE A 208 -2.81 8.16 -7.13
N ALA A 209 -2.12 8.67 -6.11
CA ALA A 209 -2.45 9.94 -5.47
C ALA A 209 -2.22 11.14 -6.42
N ASP A 210 -1.24 11.05 -7.32
CA ASP A 210 -0.99 12.08 -8.34
C ASP A 210 -1.90 11.94 -9.57
N LEU A 211 -2.46 10.76 -9.81
CA LEU A 211 -3.23 10.45 -11.02
C LEU A 211 -4.75 10.64 -10.84
N TYR A 212 -5.25 10.59 -9.62
CA TYR A 212 -6.69 10.52 -9.39
C TYR A 212 -7.13 11.24 -8.10
N GLU A 213 -8.11 12.13 -8.22
CA GLU A 213 -8.66 12.91 -7.09
C GLU A 213 -9.32 12.06 -5.98
N ARG A 214 -9.61 10.79 -6.25
CA ARG A 214 -10.05 9.78 -5.27
C ARG A 214 -9.06 8.62 -5.18
N GLY A 215 -7.81 8.85 -5.57
CA GLY A 215 -6.71 7.94 -5.37
C GLY A 215 -6.15 8.10 -3.96
N ILE A 216 -5.88 6.98 -3.31
CA ILE A 216 -5.26 6.92 -1.99
C ILE A 216 -4.07 5.98 -2.09
N ALA A 217 -2.87 6.52 -1.93
CA ALA A 217 -1.64 5.74 -1.87
C ALA A 217 -1.31 5.39 -0.42
N THR A 218 -0.79 4.21 -0.19
CA THR A 218 -0.20 3.80 1.09
C THR A 218 1.21 3.28 0.87
N GLY A 219 2.10 3.61 1.78
CA GLY A 219 3.51 3.22 1.75
C GLY A 219 4.11 3.07 3.14
N SER A 220 5.33 2.58 3.24
CA SER A 220 6.08 2.49 4.50
C SER A 220 7.60 2.42 4.27
#